data_cf7d6a4ce03dd735e7fd626ed7d3598c
#
_entry.id   cf7d6a4ce03dd735e7fd626ed7d3598c
#
_cell.length_a   1.000
_cell.length_b   1.000
_cell.length_c   1.000
_cell.angle_alpha   90.00
_cell.angle_beta   90.00
_cell.angle_gamma   90.00
#
_symmetry.space_group_name_H-M   'P 1'
#
loop_
_entity.id
_entity.type
_entity.pdbx_description
1 polymer ?
#
loop_
_entity_poly.entity_id
_entity_poly.type
_entity_poly.pdbx_seq_one_letter_code
_entity_poly.pdbx_strand_id
1 'polypeptide(L)'
;KITKMLTERYDRFETNVTRYNSNDVFELFMNSVTEAFDPHTSYFTPLGAQDFKRESSKTMEGIGATLQQENDFTKIVELRPGGPAFLSGQIDKDDRVIGIAQGAEGEMIDVVGWRSDEVAGKIRGAKGTLVRLELLPAGSNPGAPTKIVNIVRDKIKYDEARAKSEVIQYTENNETLNLGVIKLPDFYLDGEELESGKDDYLSATNDVKRLINEMEADGID
;
A
#
# COMPACT_ATOMS: atom_id res chain seq x y z
N LYS A 1 11.52 -14.38 -31.03
CA LYS A 1 11.65 -13.81 -29.66
C LYS A 1 11.05 -12.38 -29.60
N ILE A 2 11.48 -11.45 -30.47
CA ILE A 2 10.99 -10.05 -30.50
C ILE A 2 9.50 -10.00 -30.83
N THR A 3 9.01 -10.71 -31.84
CA THR A 3 7.60 -10.78 -32.20
C THR A 3 6.74 -11.21 -31.02
N LYS A 4 7.10 -12.30 -30.33
CA LYS A 4 6.37 -12.77 -29.14
C LYS A 4 6.31 -11.69 -28.04
N MET A 5 7.45 -11.06 -27.76
CA MET A 5 7.51 -9.98 -26.75
C MET A 5 6.63 -8.78 -27.11
N LEU A 6 6.60 -8.39 -28.39
CA LEU A 6 5.74 -7.31 -28.86
C LEU A 6 4.25 -7.69 -28.78
N THR A 7 3.88 -8.90 -29.23
CA THR A 7 2.52 -9.39 -29.13
C THR A 7 2.04 -9.35 -27.68
N GLU A 8 2.79 -9.94 -26.75
CA GLU A 8 2.45 -9.93 -25.32
C GLU A 8 2.37 -8.51 -24.71
N ARG A 9 3.13 -7.55 -25.25
CA ARG A 9 3.04 -6.15 -24.82
C ARG A 9 1.77 -5.48 -25.32
N TYR A 10 1.39 -5.71 -26.57
CA TYR A 10 0.16 -5.16 -27.15
C TYR A 10 -1.09 -5.81 -26.56
N ASP A 11 -1.08 -7.11 -26.32
CA ASP A 11 -2.18 -7.83 -25.66
C ASP A 11 -2.41 -7.27 -24.24
N ARG A 12 -1.35 -6.99 -23.49
CA ARG A 12 -1.45 -6.33 -22.18
C ARG A 12 -1.98 -4.91 -22.28
N PHE A 13 -1.53 -4.16 -23.28
CA PHE A 13 -2.04 -2.80 -23.52
C PHE A 13 -3.53 -2.81 -23.86
N GLU A 14 -3.97 -3.67 -24.76
CA GLU A 14 -5.38 -3.85 -25.09
C GLU A 14 -6.20 -4.23 -23.86
N THR A 15 -5.75 -5.22 -23.10
CA THR A 15 -6.39 -5.63 -21.85
C THR A 15 -6.53 -4.47 -20.86
N ASN A 16 -5.49 -3.65 -20.70
CA ASN A 16 -5.53 -2.50 -19.79
C ASN A 16 -6.53 -1.44 -20.27
N VAL A 17 -6.51 -1.10 -21.56
CA VAL A 17 -7.42 -0.08 -22.13
C VAL A 17 -8.89 -0.53 -22.06
N THR A 18 -9.17 -1.80 -22.32
CA THR A 18 -10.53 -2.34 -22.25
C THR A 18 -11.10 -2.41 -20.83
N ARG A 19 -10.24 -2.38 -19.83
CA ARG A 19 -10.63 -2.34 -18.40
C ARG A 19 -10.91 -0.93 -17.88
N TYR A 20 -10.69 0.13 -18.67
CA TYR A 20 -11.02 1.49 -18.25
C TYR A 20 -12.53 1.65 -18.10
N ASN A 21 -12.92 2.19 -16.96
CA ASN A 21 -14.30 2.59 -16.70
C ASN A 21 -14.52 4.10 -16.92
N SER A 22 -15.73 4.59 -16.76
CA SER A 22 -16.04 6.01 -16.97
C SER A 22 -15.29 6.96 -16.04
N ASN A 23 -14.96 6.53 -14.81
CA ASN A 23 -14.19 7.34 -13.87
C ASN A 23 -12.73 7.46 -14.31
N ASP A 24 -12.13 6.37 -14.82
CA ASP A 24 -10.75 6.40 -15.34
C ASP A 24 -10.64 7.35 -16.55
N VAL A 25 -11.63 7.33 -17.45
CA VAL A 25 -11.69 8.23 -18.60
C VAL A 25 -11.89 9.68 -18.14
N PHE A 26 -12.74 9.91 -17.15
CA PHE A 26 -12.98 11.23 -16.59
C PHE A 26 -11.71 11.78 -15.89
N GLU A 27 -11.02 10.95 -15.12
CA GLU A 27 -9.75 11.32 -14.48
C GLU A 27 -8.68 11.69 -15.52
N LEU A 28 -8.54 10.88 -16.58
CA LEU A 28 -7.62 11.18 -17.67
C LEU A 28 -7.94 12.52 -18.37
N PHE A 29 -9.23 12.79 -18.62
CA PHE A 29 -9.68 14.05 -19.19
C PHE A 29 -9.38 15.23 -18.27
N MET A 30 -9.73 15.13 -16.99
CA MET A 30 -9.49 16.20 -16.02
C MET A 30 -8.00 16.48 -15.85
N ASN A 31 -7.16 15.44 -15.80
CA ASN A 31 -5.72 15.61 -15.70
C ASN A 31 -5.12 16.26 -16.96
N SER A 32 -5.64 15.95 -18.14
CA SER A 32 -5.23 16.64 -19.37
C SER A 32 -5.56 18.14 -19.34
N VAL A 33 -6.66 18.53 -18.68
CA VAL A 33 -7.04 19.93 -18.51
C VAL A 33 -6.17 20.61 -17.45
N THR A 34 -6.00 19.99 -16.27
CA THR A 34 -5.25 20.60 -15.16
C THR A 34 -3.77 20.79 -15.53
N GLU A 35 -3.14 19.79 -16.15
CA GLU A 35 -1.75 19.83 -16.60
C GLU A 35 -1.49 20.90 -17.69
N ALA A 36 -2.52 21.25 -18.48
CA ALA A 36 -2.40 22.35 -19.45
C ALA A 36 -2.26 23.73 -18.79
N PHE A 37 -2.69 23.87 -17.53
CA PHE A 37 -2.58 25.12 -16.75
C PHE A 37 -1.39 25.08 -15.80
N ASP A 38 -1.17 23.96 -15.12
CA ASP A 38 -0.08 23.79 -14.17
C ASP A 38 0.35 22.29 -14.11
N PRO A 39 1.62 21.98 -14.44
CA PRO A 39 2.11 20.60 -14.44
C PRO A 39 2.16 19.95 -13.05
N HIS A 40 1.92 20.69 -11.97
CA HIS A 40 1.90 20.19 -10.59
C HIS A 40 0.47 20.00 -10.05
N THR A 41 -0.55 20.32 -10.86
CA THR A 41 -1.96 20.17 -10.48
C THR A 41 -2.53 18.87 -11.04
N SER A 42 -3.05 18.02 -10.18
CA SER A 42 -3.68 16.75 -10.54
C SER A 42 -5.08 16.63 -9.96
N TYR A 43 -5.98 16.06 -10.73
CA TYR A 43 -7.29 15.61 -10.28
C TYR A 43 -7.22 14.14 -9.87
N PHE A 44 -7.83 13.80 -8.77
CA PHE A 44 -8.01 12.42 -8.31
C PHE A 44 -9.49 12.05 -8.29
N THR A 45 -9.82 10.88 -8.78
CA THR A 45 -11.12 10.25 -8.49
C THR A 45 -11.25 10.02 -6.96
N PRO A 46 -12.46 9.78 -6.42
CA PRO A 46 -12.62 9.46 -5.00
C PRO A 46 -11.75 8.28 -4.53
N LEU A 47 -11.55 7.27 -5.36
CA LEU A 47 -10.66 6.14 -5.06
C LEU A 47 -9.19 6.56 -5.10
N GLY A 48 -8.78 7.29 -6.13
CA GLY A 48 -7.43 7.83 -6.26
C GLY A 48 -7.06 8.77 -5.12
N ALA A 49 -8.00 9.62 -4.66
CA ALA A 49 -7.81 10.49 -3.50
C ALA A 49 -7.59 9.70 -2.20
N GLN A 50 -8.30 8.58 -2.01
CA GLN A 50 -8.07 7.69 -0.88
C GLN A 50 -6.70 7.01 -0.95
N ASP A 51 -6.26 6.59 -2.15
CA ASP A 51 -4.93 6.00 -2.34
C ASP A 51 -3.83 7.03 -2.07
N PHE A 52 -3.96 8.25 -2.59
CA PHE A 52 -3.05 9.36 -2.31
C PHE A 52 -2.95 9.67 -0.82
N LYS A 53 -4.10 9.74 -0.12
CA LYS A 53 -4.16 9.98 1.33
C LYS A 53 -3.42 8.89 2.12
N ARG A 54 -3.60 7.61 1.74
CA ARG A 54 -2.89 6.47 2.33
C ARG A 54 -1.39 6.52 2.08
N GLU A 55 -1.00 6.84 0.85
CA GLU A 55 0.42 6.97 0.51
C GLU A 55 1.09 8.09 1.29
N SER A 56 0.42 9.22 1.41
CA SER A 56 0.92 10.39 2.16
C SER A 56 1.00 10.11 3.68
N SER A 57 0.04 9.40 4.25
CA SER A 57 0.03 9.10 5.69
C SER A 57 0.97 7.97 6.10
N LYS A 58 1.52 7.19 5.14
CA LYS A 58 2.29 5.97 5.43
C LYS A 58 1.59 5.04 6.43
N THR A 59 0.26 5.07 6.41
CA THR A 59 -0.60 4.18 7.18
C THR A 59 -1.68 3.58 6.28
N MET A 60 -2.09 2.38 6.56
CA MET A 60 -3.17 1.71 5.84
C MET A 60 -4.02 0.89 6.80
N GLU A 61 -5.33 0.95 6.64
CA GLU A 61 -6.24 0.04 7.32
C GLU A 61 -6.63 -1.11 6.40
N GLY A 62 -6.36 -2.32 6.85
CA GLY A 62 -6.58 -3.50 6.03
C GLY A 62 -5.94 -4.76 6.61
N ILE A 63 -5.52 -5.67 5.74
CA ILE A 63 -4.97 -6.98 6.15
C ILE A 63 -3.44 -7.07 6.06
N GLY A 64 -2.75 -6.09 5.46
CA GLY A 64 -1.28 -6.11 5.30
C GLY A 64 -0.80 -7.08 4.22
N ALA A 65 -1.44 -7.07 3.05
CA ALA A 65 -1.04 -7.85 1.89
C ALA A 65 -0.79 -6.96 0.68
N THR A 66 0.27 -7.24 -0.07
CA THR A 66 0.52 -6.64 -1.38
C THR A 66 -0.11 -7.52 -2.45
N LEU A 67 -0.89 -6.90 -3.32
CA LEU A 67 -1.65 -7.57 -4.37
C LEU A 67 -1.09 -7.24 -5.74
N GLN A 68 -1.17 -8.19 -6.66
CA GLN A 68 -0.77 -8.02 -8.06
C GLN A 68 -1.76 -8.72 -8.98
N GLN A 69 -2.05 -8.09 -10.13
CA GLN A 69 -2.84 -8.72 -11.18
C GLN A 69 -2.02 -9.82 -11.88
N GLU A 70 -2.59 -11.02 -11.98
CA GLU A 70 -2.05 -12.14 -12.73
C GLU A 70 -3.17 -12.73 -13.59
N ASN A 71 -3.24 -12.34 -14.86
CA ASN A 71 -4.35 -12.65 -15.76
C ASN A 71 -5.69 -12.19 -15.17
N ASP A 72 -6.63 -13.11 -14.98
CA ASP A 72 -7.96 -12.83 -14.40
C ASP A 72 -7.99 -12.92 -12.86
N PHE A 73 -6.85 -13.17 -12.22
CA PHE A 73 -6.76 -13.32 -10.78
C PHE A 73 -5.99 -12.17 -10.13
N THR A 74 -6.41 -11.80 -8.94
CA THR A 74 -5.61 -10.99 -8.04
C THR A 74 -4.83 -11.90 -7.10
N LYS A 75 -3.50 -11.86 -7.20
CA LYS A 75 -2.57 -12.70 -6.46
C LYS A 75 -1.95 -11.93 -5.29
N ILE A 76 -1.76 -12.62 -4.17
CA ILE A 76 -1.04 -12.11 -3.00
C ILE A 76 0.46 -12.35 -3.22
N VAL A 77 1.23 -11.28 -3.44
CA VAL A 77 2.68 -11.39 -3.72
C VAL A 77 3.54 -11.26 -2.47
N GLU A 78 3.01 -10.58 -1.45
CA GLU A 78 3.73 -10.36 -0.21
C GLU A 78 2.76 -10.16 0.96
N LEU A 79 3.12 -10.68 2.13
CA LEU A 79 2.46 -10.43 3.39
C LEU A 79 3.38 -9.59 4.28
N ARG A 80 2.87 -8.48 4.77
CA ARG A 80 3.64 -7.60 5.65
C ARG A 80 3.82 -8.25 7.03
N PRO A 81 5.06 -8.40 7.51
CA PRO A 81 5.33 -8.90 8.85
C PRO A 81 4.57 -8.09 9.92
N GLY A 82 3.92 -8.78 10.85
CA GLY A 82 3.09 -8.16 11.88
C GLY A 82 1.71 -7.69 11.44
N GLY A 83 1.39 -7.73 10.14
CA GLY A 83 0.04 -7.44 9.64
C GLY A 83 -0.95 -8.57 9.90
N PRO A 84 -2.28 -8.29 9.90
CA PRO A 84 -3.31 -9.29 10.20
C PRO A 84 -3.25 -10.55 9.34
N ALA A 85 -3.00 -10.43 8.03
CA ALA A 85 -2.86 -11.57 7.13
C ALA A 85 -1.65 -12.44 7.48
N PHE A 86 -0.50 -11.82 7.80
CA PHE A 86 0.69 -12.51 8.23
C PHE A 86 0.48 -13.24 9.56
N LEU A 87 -0.09 -12.55 10.55
CA LEU A 87 -0.34 -13.11 11.90
C LEU A 87 -1.35 -14.23 11.88
N SER A 88 -2.28 -14.25 10.92
CA SER A 88 -3.26 -15.33 10.79
C SER A 88 -2.63 -16.69 10.50
N GLY A 89 -1.47 -16.71 9.81
CA GLY A 89 -0.82 -17.94 9.34
C GLY A 89 -1.64 -18.77 8.35
N GLN A 90 -2.73 -18.20 7.80
CA GLN A 90 -3.67 -18.92 6.93
C GLN A 90 -3.55 -18.54 5.46
N ILE A 91 -2.81 -17.48 5.18
CA ILE A 91 -2.61 -16.93 3.83
C ILE A 91 -1.14 -17.15 3.44
N ASP A 92 -0.94 -17.67 2.26
CA ASP A 92 0.40 -17.91 1.70
C ASP A 92 0.68 -16.96 0.54
N LYS A 93 1.97 -16.73 0.30
CA LYS A 93 2.40 -16.05 -0.92
C LYS A 93 1.94 -16.84 -2.15
N ASP A 94 1.53 -16.12 -3.18
CA ASP A 94 1.00 -16.63 -4.44
C ASP A 94 -0.41 -17.25 -4.34
N ASP A 95 -1.08 -17.17 -3.18
CA ASP A 95 -2.52 -17.42 -3.11
C ASP A 95 -3.28 -16.41 -3.96
N ARG A 96 -4.33 -16.86 -4.63
CA ARG A 96 -5.18 -16.02 -5.50
C ARG A 96 -6.53 -15.77 -4.86
N VAL A 97 -6.92 -14.50 -4.79
CA VAL A 97 -8.21 -14.08 -4.26
C VAL A 97 -9.27 -14.32 -5.32
N ILE A 98 -10.26 -15.14 -5.03
CA ILE A 98 -11.37 -15.45 -5.93
C ILE A 98 -12.71 -14.99 -5.38
N GLY A 99 -12.83 -14.77 -4.07
CA GLY A 99 -14.05 -14.27 -3.44
C GLY A 99 -13.75 -13.39 -2.23
N ILE A 100 -14.64 -12.42 -1.99
CA ILE A 100 -14.56 -11.48 -0.86
C ILE A 100 -15.94 -11.31 -0.25
N ALA A 101 -16.03 -11.40 1.08
CA ALA A 101 -17.24 -11.05 1.83
C ALA A 101 -16.94 -10.10 2.98
N GLN A 102 -17.88 -9.21 3.30
CA GLN A 102 -17.76 -8.25 4.39
C GLN A 102 -18.48 -8.77 5.64
N GLY A 103 -17.80 -8.72 6.78
CA GLY A 103 -18.37 -9.19 8.05
C GLY A 103 -18.62 -10.69 8.09
N ALA A 104 -19.28 -11.16 9.15
CA ALA A 104 -19.56 -12.59 9.37
C ALA A 104 -20.63 -13.13 8.43
N GLU A 105 -21.66 -12.33 8.15
CA GLU A 105 -22.88 -12.74 7.43
C GLU A 105 -22.95 -12.22 5.98
N GLY A 106 -21.96 -11.42 5.53
CA GLY A 106 -21.95 -10.86 4.18
C GLY A 106 -21.91 -11.94 3.09
N GLU A 107 -22.54 -11.70 1.97
CA GLU A 107 -22.47 -12.56 0.79
C GLU A 107 -21.07 -12.59 0.20
N MET A 108 -20.60 -13.77 -0.22
CA MET A 108 -19.33 -13.93 -0.92
C MET A 108 -19.48 -13.46 -2.36
N ILE A 109 -18.74 -12.42 -2.73
CA ILE A 109 -18.72 -11.83 -4.07
C ILE A 109 -17.56 -12.44 -4.84
N ASP A 110 -17.83 -13.03 -6.00
CA ASP A 110 -16.79 -13.48 -6.93
C ASP A 110 -16.05 -12.25 -7.49
N VAL A 111 -14.74 -12.28 -7.44
CA VAL A 111 -13.86 -11.20 -7.89
C VAL A 111 -12.89 -11.63 -8.99
N VAL A 112 -13.09 -12.82 -9.57
CA VAL A 112 -12.32 -13.27 -10.72
C VAL A 112 -12.58 -12.34 -11.91
N GLY A 113 -11.53 -11.91 -12.58
CA GLY A 113 -11.60 -10.93 -13.68
C GLY A 113 -11.67 -9.47 -13.24
N TRP A 114 -11.82 -9.17 -11.94
CA TRP A 114 -11.79 -7.81 -11.45
C TRP A 114 -10.36 -7.24 -11.49
N ARG A 115 -10.25 -5.91 -11.52
CA ARG A 115 -8.98 -5.22 -11.39
C ARG A 115 -8.45 -5.36 -9.96
N SER A 116 -7.14 -5.48 -9.82
CA SER A 116 -6.52 -5.65 -8.50
C SER A 116 -6.72 -4.46 -7.55
N ASP A 117 -6.90 -3.24 -8.07
CA ASP A 117 -7.25 -2.06 -7.28
C ASP A 117 -8.69 -2.12 -6.74
N GLU A 118 -9.64 -2.61 -7.52
CA GLU A 118 -11.02 -2.86 -7.08
C GLU A 118 -11.08 -3.95 -6.01
N VAL A 119 -10.36 -5.05 -6.23
CA VAL A 119 -10.21 -6.14 -5.24
C VAL A 119 -9.57 -5.62 -3.95
N ALA A 120 -8.49 -4.85 -4.07
CA ALA A 120 -7.84 -4.21 -2.92
C ALA A 120 -8.78 -3.27 -2.17
N GLY A 121 -9.60 -2.48 -2.90
CA GLY A 121 -10.62 -1.61 -2.31
C GLY A 121 -11.65 -2.37 -1.47
N LYS A 122 -12.03 -3.59 -1.86
CA LYS A 122 -12.93 -4.46 -1.10
C LYS A 122 -12.25 -5.14 0.09
N ILE A 123 -10.96 -5.48 -0.03
CA ILE A 123 -10.18 -6.09 1.06
C ILE A 123 -9.87 -5.08 2.17
N ARG A 124 -9.59 -3.83 1.81
CA ARG A 124 -9.38 -2.73 2.75
C ARG A 124 -10.67 -2.38 3.51
N GLY A 125 -10.52 -1.69 4.62
CA GLY A 125 -11.64 -1.19 5.43
C GLY A 125 -11.20 -0.87 6.84
N ALA A 126 -12.10 -0.27 7.61
CA ALA A 126 -11.81 0.25 8.94
C ALA A 126 -11.25 -0.82 9.89
N LYS A 127 -10.28 -0.40 10.72
CA LYS A 127 -9.71 -1.23 11.80
C LYS A 127 -10.82 -1.88 12.64
N GLY A 128 -10.63 -3.16 12.98
CA GLY A 128 -11.56 -3.94 13.77
C GLY A 128 -12.71 -4.57 12.97
N THR A 129 -12.85 -4.24 11.68
CA THR A 129 -13.86 -4.88 10.83
C THR A 129 -13.35 -6.19 10.24
N LEU A 130 -14.27 -7.15 10.03
CA LEU A 130 -13.98 -8.47 9.48
C LEU A 130 -14.10 -8.48 7.96
N VAL A 131 -13.11 -9.06 7.27
CA VAL A 131 -13.20 -9.48 5.88
C VAL A 131 -13.01 -10.98 5.78
N ARG A 132 -13.80 -11.63 4.93
CA ARG A 132 -13.62 -13.04 4.58
C ARG A 132 -13.11 -13.13 3.16
N LEU A 133 -12.05 -13.91 2.98
CA LEU A 133 -11.42 -14.12 1.67
C LEU A 133 -11.57 -15.57 1.27
N GLU A 134 -12.09 -15.82 0.08
CA GLU A 134 -11.99 -17.11 -0.55
C GLU A 134 -10.73 -17.13 -1.42
N LEU A 135 -9.84 -18.06 -1.10
CA LEU A 135 -8.51 -18.14 -1.71
C LEU A 135 -8.36 -19.47 -2.46
N LEU A 136 -7.84 -19.36 -3.65
CA LEU A 136 -7.33 -20.50 -4.41
C LEU A 136 -5.83 -20.64 -4.09
N PRO A 137 -5.39 -21.76 -3.48
CA PRO A 137 -4.01 -21.93 -3.05
C PRO A 137 -3.00 -21.80 -4.18
N ALA A 138 -1.80 -21.37 -3.84
CA ALA A 138 -0.68 -21.23 -4.77
C ALA A 138 -0.45 -22.52 -5.60
N GLY A 139 -0.21 -22.35 -6.90
CA GLY A 139 0.04 -23.47 -7.83
C GLY A 139 -1.19 -24.33 -8.18
N SER A 140 -2.37 -24.07 -7.59
CA SER A 140 -3.60 -24.82 -7.90
C SER A 140 -4.20 -24.41 -9.25
N ASN A 141 -4.86 -25.34 -9.93
CA ASN A 141 -5.61 -25.04 -11.15
C ASN A 141 -6.98 -24.42 -10.80
N PRO A 142 -7.59 -23.64 -11.70
CA PRO A 142 -8.98 -23.20 -11.56
C PRO A 142 -9.91 -24.40 -11.33
N GLY A 143 -10.81 -24.30 -10.33
CA GLY A 143 -11.70 -25.39 -9.92
C GLY A 143 -11.14 -26.34 -8.86
N ALA A 144 -9.90 -26.14 -8.39
CA ALA A 144 -9.38 -26.87 -7.24
C ALA A 144 -10.10 -26.41 -5.93
N PRO A 145 -10.04 -27.22 -4.86
CA PRO A 145 -10.56 -26.80 -3.56
C PRO A 145 -9.99 -25.47 -3.09
N THR A 146 -10.86 -24.61 -2.60
CA THR A 146 -10.54 -23.28 -2.08
C THR A 146 -10.50 -23.31 -0.54
N LYS A 147 -9.90 -22.26 0.05
CA LYS A 147 -9.93 -22.04 1.51
C LYS A 147 -10.59 -20.70 1.81
N ILE A 148 -11.45 -20.66 2.85
CA ILE A 148 -12.04 -19.40 3.33
C ILE A 148 -11.25 -18.96 4.56
N VAL A 149 -10.74 -17.74 4.52
CA VAL A 149 -9.94 -17.15 5.61
C VAL A 149 -10.65 -15.90 6.14
N ASN A 150 -10.75 -15.82 7.46
CA ASN A 150 -11.37 -14.72 8.19
C ASN A 150 -10.27 -13.82 8.76
N ILE A 151 -10.23 -12.55 8.34
CA ILE A 151 -9.21 -11.59 8.81
C ILE A 151 -9.89 -10.37 9.41
N VAL A 152 -9.53 -10.03 10.63
CA VAL A 152 -9.90 -8.74 11.24
C VAL A 152 -8.88 -7.71 10.81
N ARG A 153 -9.34 -6.63 10.18
CA ARG A 153 -8.50 -5.53 9.69
C ARG A 153 -7.85 -4.77 10.83
N ASP A 154 -6.65 -4.28 10.62
CA ASP A 154 -5.95 -3.40 11.57
C ASP A 154 -5.24 -2.25 10.85
N LYS A 155 -4.80 -1.24 11.61
CA LYS A 155 -3.96 -0.16 11.12
C LYS A 155 -2.53 -0.68 10.95
N ILE A 156 -2.02 -0.63 9.74
CA ILE A 156 -0.69 -1.11 9.36
C ILE A 156 0.19 0.11 9.16
N LYS A 157 1.26 0.20 9.93
CA LYS A 157 2.26 1.27 9.82
C LYS A 157 3.41 0.85 8.92
N TYR A 158 3.87 1.79 8.11
CA TYR A 158 5.02 1.60 7.23
C TYR A 158 6.27 2.16 7.90
N ASP A 159 6.73 1.55 9.00
CA ASP A 159 7.88 2.03 9.77
C ASP A 159 9.18 2.07 8.94
N GLU A 160 9.28 1.28 7.87
CA GLU A 160 10.42 1.32 6.95
C GLU A 160 10.49 2.60 6.11
N ALA A 161 9.35 3.23 5.87
CA ALA A 161 9.25 4.48 5.11
C ALA A 161 9.35 5.73 5.99
N ARG A 162 9.51 5.56 7.31
CA ARG A 162 9.67 6.65 8.27
C ARG A 162 11.13 7.10 8.37
N ALA A 163 11.32 8.31 8.88
CA ALA A 163 12.64 8.83 9.23
C ALA A 163 13.33 7.93 10.27
N LYS A 164 14.61 7.66 10.06
CA LYS A 164 15.47 6.88 10.96
C LYS A 164 16.76 7.63 11.20
N SER A 165 17.35 7.44 12.38
CA SER A 165 18.67 7.98 12.73
C SER A 165 19.70 6.88 12.88
N GLU A 166 20.93 7.24 12.63
CA GLU A 166 22.12 6.45 12.97
C GLU A 166 23.24 7.38 13.42
N VAL A 167 24.11 6.91 14.29
CA VAL A 167 25.30 7.64 14.71
C VAL A 167 26.51 7.02 14.03
N ILE A 168 27.31 7.86 13.36
CA ILE A 168 28.52 7.45 12.64
C ILE A 168 29.70 8.11 13.34
N GLN A 169 30.71 7.32 13.73
CA GLN A 169 31.97 7.86 14.23
C GLN A 169 32.85 8.29 13.06
N TYR A 170 33.21 9.53 13.04
CA TYR A 170 34.15 10.12 12.08
C TYR A 170 35.41 10.61 12.78
N THR A 171 36.57 10.13 12.32
CA THR A 171 37.85 10.50 12.90
C THR A 171 38.67 11.30 11.89
N GLU A 172 39.03 12.54 12.24
CA GLU A 172 39.90 13.40 11.46
C GLU A 172 40.90 14.11 12.43
N ASN A 173 42.16 14.24 12.03
CA ASN A 173 43.21 14.91 12.81
C ASN A 173 43.32 14.43 14.26
N ASN A 174 43.16 13.16 14.56
CA ASN A 174 43.13 12.55 15.90
C ASN A 174 41.93 12.97 16.80
N GLU A 175 40.94 13.65 16.26
CA GLU A 175 39.68 13.92 16.95
C GLU A 175 38.60 12.98 16.39
N THR A 176 37.81 12.38 17.27
CA THR A 176 36.71 11.54 16.92
C THR A 176 35.40 12.25 17.20
N LEU A 177 34.58 12.46 16.18
CA LEU A 177 33.29 13.09 16.26
C LEU A 177 32.20 12.00 16.11
N ASN A 178 31.12 12.14 16.85
CA ASN A 178 29.92 11.34 16.70
C ASN A 178 28.92 12.12 15.86
N LEU A 179 28.81 11.75 14.58
CA LEU A 179 27.93 12.43 13.64
C LEU A 179 26.56 11.76 13.65
N GLY A 180 25.52 12.53 13.96
CA GLY A 180 24.12 12.10 13.80
C GLY A 180 23.69 12.20 12.35
N VAL A 181 23.22 11.08 11.76
CA VAL A 181 22.67 11.03 10.40
C VAL A 181 21.20 10.70 10.45
N ILE A 182 20.36 11.57 9.90
CA ILE A 182 18.91 11.30 9.73
C ILE A 182 18.64 10.94 8.28
N LYS A 183 18.09 9.74 8.06
CA LYS A 183 17.63 9.27 6.76
C LYS A 183 16.14 9.52 6.66
N LEU A 184 15.73 10.38 5.72
CA LEU A 184 14.33 10.66 5.40
C LEU A 184 14.03 10.11 3.99
N PRO A 185 13.44 8.89 3.88
CA PRO A 185 13.18 8.28 2.58
C PRO A 185 12.12 9.02 1.76
N ASP A 186 11.16 9.63 2.44
CA ASP A 186 10.02 10.32 1.82
C ASP A 186 9.40 11.33 2.78
N PHE A 187 8.60 12.27 2.27
CA PHE A 187 7.77 13.16 3.08
C PHE A 187 6.41 12.48 3.33
N TYR A 188 5.96 12.52 4.57
CA TYR A 188 4.69 11.92 4.99
C TYR A 188 3.98 12.77 6.04
N LEU A 189 2.64 12.68 6.03
CA LEU A 189 1.73 13.36 6.95
C LEU A 189 0.45 12.55 7.11
N ASP A 190 0.12 12.14 8.33
CA ASP A 190 -1.21 11.62 8.66
C ASP A 190 -2.17 12.80 8.90
N GLY A 191 -2.86 13.21 7.84
CA GLY A 191 -3.80 14.33 7.89
C GLY A 191 -4.99 14.07 8.80
N GLU A 192 -5.41 12.82 9.02
CA GLU A 192 -6.51 12.48 9.92
C GLU A 192 -6.11 12.66 11.38
N GLU A 193 -4.90 12.25 11.74
CA GLU A 193 -4.36 12.52 13.08
C GLU A 193 -4.21 14.03 13.32
N LEU A 194 -3.72 14.79 12.33
CA LEU A 194 -3.60 16.24 12.40
C LEU A 194 -4.96 16.92 12.58
N GLU A 195 -5.95 16.57 11.76
CA GLU A 195 -7.31 17.13 11.82
C GLU A 195 -8.02 16.77 13.14
N SER A 196 -7.68 15.65 13.76
CA SER A 196 -8.21 15.26 15.08
C SER A 196 -7.64 16.09 16.24
N GLY A 197 -6.67 16.97 15.99
CA GLY A 197 -6.02 17.80 17.00
C GLY A 197 -4.98 17.08 17.85
N LYS A 198 -4.43 15.99 17.35
CA LYS A 198 -3.37 15.24 18.01
C LYS A 198 -2.04 15.96 17.82
N ASP A 199 -1.35 16.32 18.91
CA ASP A 199 -0.08 17.08 18.85
C ASP A 199 1.08 16.27 18.26
N ASP A 200 1.12 14.97 18.56
CA ASP A 200 2.16 14.02 18.11
C ASP A 200 1.73 13.21 16.89
N TYR A 201 0.95 13.83 15.98
CA TYR A 201 0.51 13.17 14.74
C TYR A 201 1.71 12.69 13.89
N LEU A 202 1.51 11.61 13.17
CA LEU A 202 2.54 11.03 12.31
C LEU A 202 2.89 11.98 11.16
N SER A 203 4.12 12.49 11.17
CA SER A 203 4.67 13.32 10.08
C SER A 203 6.19 13.24 10.01
N ALA A 204 6.73 13.50 8.84
CA ALA A 204 8.18 13.65 8.63
C ALA A 204 8.77 14.71 9.57
N THR A 205 8.08 15.83 9.76
CA THR A 205 8.51 16.93 10.64
C THR A 205 8.61 16.49 12.11
N ASN A 206 7.57 15.83 12.63
CA ASN A 206 7.57 15.39 14.02
C ASN A 206 8.60 14.28 14.27
N ASP A 207 8.74 13.33 13.32
CA ASP A 207 9.77 12.30 13.45
C ASP A 207 11.18 12.86 13.40
N VAL A 208 11.49 13.75 12.47
CA VAL A 208 12.81 14.40 12.40
C VAL A 208 13.10 15.21 13.67
N LYS A 209 12.13 15.98 14.17
CA LYS A 209 12.28 16.73 15.42
C LYS A 209 12.55 15.81 16.61
N ARG A 210 11.82 14.70 16.73
CA ARG A 210 12.02 13.69 17.77
C ARG A 210 13.44 13.09 17.68
N LEU A 211 13.88 12.69 16.48
CA LEU A 211 15.20 12.08 16.25
C LEU A 211 16.34 13.05 16.55
N ILE A 212 16.20 14.33 16.23
CA ILE A 212 17.19 15.37 16.63
C ILE A 212 17.31 15.43 18.14
N ASN A 213 16.16 15.54 18.86
CA ASN A 213 16.20 15.62 20.32
C ASN A 213 16.78 14.35 20.98
N GLU A 214 16.50 13.16 20.41
CA GLU A 214 17.06 11.89 20.88
C GLU A 214 18.60 11.88 20.70
N MET A 215 19.08 12.26 19.52
CA MET A 215 20.53 12.31 19.25
C MET A 215 21.25 13.36 20.08
N GLU A 216 20.66 14.55 20.27
CA GLU A 216 21.22 15.57 21.17
C GLU A 216 21.36 15.04 22.62
N ALA A 217 20.36 14.28 23.10
CA ALA A 217 20.43 13.67 24.43
C ALA A 217 21.51 12.56 24.52
N ASP A 218 21.81 11.88 23.42
CA ASP A 218 22.85 10.85 23.31
C ASP A 218 24.25 11.46 23.14
N GLY A 219 24.37 12.79 23.04
CA GLY A 219 25.63 13.53 23.02
C GLY A 219 26.38 13.44 21.69
N ILE A 220 25.68 13.64 20.59
CA ILE A 220 26.29 13.86 19.28
C ILE A 220 26.99 15.22 19.24
N ASP A 221 28.08 15.30 18.46
CA ASP A 221 28.87 16.51 18.24
C ASP A 221 28.28 17.43 17.17
#